data_2ce42087db02283abe13b5661c38b61d
#
_entry.id   2ce42087db02283abe13b5661c38b61d
#
_cell.length_a   1.000
_cell.length_b   1.000
_cell.length_c   1.000
_cell.angle_alpha   90.00
_cell.angle_beta   90.00
_cell.angle_gamma   90.00
#
_symmetry.space_group_name_H-M   'P 1'
#
loop_
_entity.id
_entity.type
_entity.pdbx_description
1 polymer ?
#
loop_
_entity_poly.entity_id
_entity_poly.type
_entity_poly.pdbx_seq_one_letter_code
_entity_poly.pdbx_strand_id
1 'polypeptide(L)'
;MTVDRVLGVGAVLLAIPVAAASWGFGVGSPKSPGAGFWPLLIALTMAGLGTMLIVRPGYAQPSGAPPGSRWGRFGIALGTLAFYVVALEPLGYLPATTVLLLVQLRWVENRSWRSSAWTAVLTALISFLLFRVLLKVPLPAGVLPLPRGW
;
A
#
# COMPACT_ATOMS: atom_id res chain seq x y z
N MET A 1 -5.57 -23.36 -13.59
CA MET A 1 -5.56 -21.89 -13.74
C MET A 1 -4.25 -21.41 -13.17
N THR A 2 -3.53 -20.54 -13.89
CA THR A 2 -2.30 -19.95 -13.38
C THR A 2 -2.64 -18.97 -12.24
N VAL A 3 -1.77 -18.84 -11.25
CA VAL A 3 -1.95 -17.91 -10.11
C VAL A 3 -2.27 -16.50 -10.58
N ASP A 4 -1.65 -16.07 -11.67
CA ASP A 4 -1.87 -14.75 -12.28
C ASP A 4 -3.31 -14.54 -12.74
N ARG A 5 -3.94 -15.56 -13.33
CA ARG A 5 -5.34 -15.48 -13.74
C ARG A 5 -6.28 -15.37 -12.54
N VAL A 6 -6.01 -16.11 -11.47
CA VAL A 6 -6.81 -16.03 -10.23
C VAL A 6 -6.69 -14.63 -9.62
N LEU A 7 -5.47 -14.10 -9.53
CA LEU A 7 -5.23 -12.74 -9.05
C LEU A 7 -5.86 -11.68 -9.97
N GLY A 8 -5.76 -11.86 -11.29
CA GLY A 8 -6.37 -10.97 -12.28
C GLY A 8 -7.90 -10.94 -12.16
N VAL A 9 -8.53 -12.10 -12.04
CA VAL A 9 -10.00 -12.19 -11.83
C VAL A 9 -10.40 -11.57 -10.50
N GLY A 10 -9.66 -11.84 -9.42
CA GLY A 10 -9.90 -11.23 -8.11
C GLY A 10 -9.80 -9.70 -8.17
N ALA A 11 -8.78 -9.17 -8.85
CA ALA A 11 -8.61 -7.73 -9.03
C ALA A 11 -9.77 -7.09 -9.80
N VAL A 12 -10.22 -7.71 -10.90
CA VAL A 12 -11.38 -7.22 -11.68
C VAL A 12 -12.66 -7.27 -10.86
N LEU A 13 -12.90 -8.37 -10.13
CA LEU A 13 -14.09 -8.51 -9.29
C LEU A 13 -14.13 -7.48 -8.16
N LEU A 14 -12.98 -7.13 -7.57
CA LEU A 14 -12.89 -6.07 -6.56
C LEU A 14 -13.02 -4.67 -7.16
N ALA A 15 -12.57 -4.46 -8.37
CA ALA A 15 -12.67 -3.16 -9.04
C ALA A 15 -14.13 -2.77 -9.35
N ILE A 16 -15.00 -3.74 -9.66
CA ILE A 16 -16.40 -3.48 -10.01
C ILE A 16 -17.17 -2.77 -8.89
N PRO A 17 -17.24 -3.29 -7.64
CA PRO A 17 -17.98 -2.63 -6.56
C PRO A 17 -17.36 -1.27 -6.19
N VAL A 18 -16.03 -1.13 -6.26
CA VAL A 18 -15.36 0.15 -6.00
C VAL A 18 -15.73 1.18 -7.06
N ALA A 19 -15.73 0.81 -8.34
CA ALA A 19 -16.17 1.69 -9.42
C ALA A 19 -17.65 2.08 -9.25
N ALA A 20 -18.52 1.12 -8.94
CA ALA A 20 -19.94 1.38 -8.72
C ALA A 20 -20.18 2.35 -7.54
N ALA A 21 -19.51 2.15 -6.41
CA ALA A 21 -19.58 3.04 -5.25
C ALA A 21 -19.07 4.46 -5.57
N SER A 22 -18.05 4.57 -6.43
CA SER A 22 -17.45 5.86 -6.82
C SER A 22 -18.46 6.80 -7.50
N TRP A 23 -19.40 6.27 -8.27
CA TRP A 23 -20.48 7.05 -8.87
C TRP A 23 -21.40 7.66 -7.81
N GLY A 24 -21.71 6.92 -6.76
CA GLY A 24 -22.53 7.41 -5.64
C GLY A 24 -21.88 8.57 -4.86
N PHE A 25 -20.56 8.65 -4.80
CA PHE A 25 -19.83 9.74 -4.16
C PHE A 25 -19.65 10.99 -5.02
N GLY A 26 -20.08 10.93 -6.28
CA GLY A 26 -19.92 12.04 -7.24
C GLY A 26 -18.49 12.15 -7.79
N VAL A 27 -18.33 11.81 -9.06
CA VAL A 27 -17.00 11.81 -9.72
C VAL A 27 -16.51 13.24 -9.97
N GLY A 28 -17.43 14.20 -10.10
CA GLY A 28 -17.07 15.58 -10.41
C GLY A 28 -16.63 15.78 -11.86
N SER A 29 -15.85 16.82 -12.11
CA SER A 29 -15.27 17.14 -13.42
C SER A 29 -13.74 17.11 -13.36
N PRO A 30 -13.02 17.01 -14.50
CA PRO A 30 -11.56 17.06 -14.53
C PRO A 30 -10.93 18.31 -13.89
N LYS A 31 -11.68 19.43 -13.87
CA LYS A 31 -11.23 20.70 -13.27
C LYS A 31 -11.58 20.80 -11.78
N SER A 32 -12.57 20.03 -11.32
CA SER A 32 -12.95 19.95 -9.90
C SER A 32 -13.33 18.52 -9.57
N PRO A 33 -12.33 17.67 -9.24
CA PRO A 33 -12.55 16.25 -8.95
C PRO A 33 -13.36 16.11 -7.65
N GLY A 34 -14.44 15.32 -7.73
CA GLY A 34 -15.26 14.96 -6.59
C GLY A 34 -14.64 13.84 -5.76
N ALA A 35 -15.25 13.52 -4.63
CA ALA A 35 -14.77 12.46 -3.73
C ALA A 35 -14.68 11.08 -4.39
N GLY A 36 -15.52 10.80 -5.38
CA GLY A 36 -15.52 9.55 -6.15
C GLY A 36 -14.45 9.47 -7.24
N PHE A 37 -13.78 10.57 -7.59
CA PHE A 37 -12.77 10.57 -8.67
C PHE A 37 -11.59 9.65 -8.39
N TRP A 38 -11.00 9.75 -7.20
CA TRP A 38 -9.83 8.96 -6.83
C TRP A 38 -10.13 7.46 -6.70
N PRO A 39 -11.20 7.04 -6.00
CA PRO A 39 -11.58 5.64 -5.98
C PRO A 39 -11.89 5.07 -7.38
N LEU A 40 -12.52 5.85 -8.26
CA LEU A 40 -12.79 5.43 -9.64
C LEU A 40 -11.49 5.21 -10.42
N LEU A 41 -10.52 6.12 -10.30
CA LEU A 41 -9.23 5.99 -10.97
C LEU A 41 -8.48 4.73 -10.50
N ILE A 42 -8.50 4.45 -9.20
CA ILE A 42 -7.92 3.23 -8.61
C ILE A 42 -8.64 1.99 -9.15
N ALA A 43 -9.97 1.99 -9.18
CA ALA A 43 -10.74 0.87 -9.70
C ALA A 43 -10.43 0.60 -11.19
N LEU A 44 -10.35 1.64 -12.02
CA LEU A 44 -10.01 1.50 -13.43
C LEU A 44 -8.59 0.96 -13.65
N THR A 45 -7.61 1.47 -12.92
CA THR A 45 -6.23 0.95 -13.00
C THR A 45 -6.15 -0.50 -12.52
N MET A 46 -6.84 -0.84 -11.46
CA MET A 46 -6.92 -2.21 -10.91
C MET A 46 -7.61 -3.17 -11.89
N ALA A 47 -8.70 -2.75 -12.53
CA ALA A 47 -9.36 -3.53 -13.57
C ALA A 47 -8.48 -3.72 -14.81
N GLY A 48 -7.78 -2.68 -15.25
CA GLY A 48 -6.84 -2.74 -16.38
C GLY A 48 -5.68 -3.71 -16.12
N LEU A 49 -5.01 -3.59 -14.96
CA LEU A 49 -3.94 -4.50 -14.55
C LEU A 49 -4.45 -5.93 -14.35
N GLY A 50 -5.62 -6.11 -13.74
CA GLY A 50 -6.27 -7.41 -13.58
C GLY A 50 -6.55 -8.08 -14.92
N THR A 51 -7.10 -7.34 -15.87
CA THR A 51 -7.35 -7.83 -17.24
C THR A 51 -6.04 -8.21 -17.94
N MET A 52 -4.99 -7.41 -17.77
CA MET A 52 -3.67 -7.72 -18.32
C MET A 52 -3.11 -9.05 -17.78
N LEU A 53 -3.26 -9.32 -16.48
CA LEU A 53 -2.85 -10.59 -15.86
C LEU A 53 -3.66 -11.79 -16.37
N ILE A 54 -4.94 -11.59 -16.72
CA ILE A 54 -5.79 -12.65 -17.30
C ILE A 54 -5.33 -12.99 -18.71
N VAL A 55 -5.08 -11.96 -19.54
CA VAL A 55 -4.75 -12.12 -20.97
C VAL A 55 -3.30 -12.57 -21.18
N ARG A 56 -2.37 -12.05 -20.37
CA ARG A 56 -0.93 -12.37 -20.46
C ARG A 56 -0.41 -12.92 -19.13
N PRO A 57 -0.73 -14.18 -18.77
CA PRO A 57 -0.18 -14.79 -17.58
C PRO A 57 1.33 -14.96 -17.73
N GLY A 58 2.09 -14.62 -16.69
CA GLY A 58 3.55 -14.72 -16.67
C GLY A 58 4.25 -13.45 -16.20
N TYR A 59 3.55 -12.34 -16.11
CA TYR A 59 4.09 -11.08 -15.57
C TYR A 59 4.32 -11.09 -14.05
N ALA A 60 3.51 -11.84 -13.32
CA ALA A 60 3.57 -11.92 -11.86
C ALA A 60 4.40 -13.10 -11.34
N GLN A 61 5.27 -13.67 -12.15
CA GLN A 61 6.18 -14.68 -11.63
C GLN A 61 7.25 -14.01 -10.76
N PRO A 62 7.22 -14.21 -9.43
CA PRO A 62 8.30 -13.72 -8.58
C PRO A 62 9.55 -14.54 -8.94
N SER A 63 10.50 -13.92 -9.62
CA SER A 63 11.80 -14.52 -9.87
C SER A 63 12.42 -14.93 -8.52
N GLY A 64 12.50 -16.23 -8.25
CA GLY A 64 13.37 -16.79 -7.24
C GLY A 64 12.83 -17.01 -5.82
N ALA A 65 11.53 -16.93 -5.56
CA ALA A 65 11.03 -17.29 -4.23
C ALA A 65 10.79 -18.80 -4.10
N PRO A 66 11.44 -19.52 -3.15
CA PRO A 66 11.20 -20.96 -2.93
C PRO A 66 9.73 -21.22 -2.56
N PRO A 67 9.12 -22.33 -3.09
CA PRO A 67 7.68 -22.61 -2.98
C PRO A 67 7.13 -22.71 -1.55
N GLY A 68 7.95 -23.11 -0.58
CA GLY A 68 7.53 -23.35 0.80
C GLY A 68 7.32 -22.12 1.69
N SER A 69 7.75 -20.93 1.23
CA SER A 69 7.83 -19.71 2.05
C SER A 69 6.69 -18.70 1.79
N ARG A 70 5.76 -18.99 0.88
CA ARG A 70 4.73 -18.01 0.48
C ARG A 70 3.76 -17.67 1.59
N TRP A 71 3.21 -18.66 2.27
CA TRP A 71 2.24 -18.46 3.35
C TRP A 71 2.84 -17.78 4.57
N GLY A 72 4.09 -18.14 4.91
CA GLY A 72 4.81 -17.46 6.00
C GLY A 72 5.04 -15.98 5.71
N ARG A 73 5.48 -15.63 4.51
CA ARG A 73 5.67 -14.23 4.09
C ARG A 73 4.36 -13.45 4.04
N PHE A 74 3.30 -14.09 3.54
CA PHE A 74 1.97 -13.50 3.55
C PHE A 74 1.47 -13.24 4.97
N GLY A 75 1.67 -14.20 5.88
CA GLY A 75 1.34 -14.03 7.30
C GLY A 75 2.13 -12.90 7.96
N ILE A 76 3.44 -12.79 7.69
CA ILE A 76 4.28 -11.68 8.17
C ILE A 76 3.78 -10.34 7.62
N ALA A 77 3.45 -10.28 6.32
CA ALA A 77 2.96 -9.07 5.69
C ALA A 77 1.64 -8.60 6.31
N LEU A 78 0.67 -9.49 6.49
CA LEU A 78 -0.60 -9.17 7.12
C LEU A 78 -0.45 -8.84 8.60
N GLY A 79 0.36 -9.61 9.34
CA GLY A 79 0.60 -9.37 10.77
C GLY A 79 1.25 -8.02 11.03
N THR A 80 2.25 -7.64 10.21
CA THR A 80 2.88 -6.32 10.29
C THR A 80 1.95 -5.19 9.90
N LEU A 81 1.07 -5.41 8.94
CA LEU A 81 0.05 -4.41 8.57
C LEU A 81 -0.98 -4.22 9.69
N ALA A 82 -1.45 -5.31 10.29
CA ALA A 82 -2.35 -5.25 11.44
C ALA A 82 -1.68 -4.54 12.64
N PHE A 83 -0.43 -4.89 12.93
CA PHE A 83 0.36 -4.20 13.95
C PHE A 83 0.51 -2.71 13.65
N TYR A 84 0.76 -2.34 12.39
CA TYR A 84 0.89 -0.94 11.97
C TYR A 84 -0.37 -0.13 12.29
N VAL A 85 -1.55 -0.67 11.99
CA VAL A 85 -2.83 0.03 12.26
C VAL A 85 -2.99 0.33 13.76
N VAL A 86 -2.67 -0.64 14.62
CA VAL A 86 -2.76 -0.48 16.09
C VAL A 86 -1.66 0.44 16.63
N ALA A 87 -0.47 0.35 16.05
CA ALA A 87 0.71 1.09 16.49
C ALA A 87 0.75 2.55 16.00
N LEU A 88 -0.04 2.89 14.98
CA LEU A 88 0.00 4.20 14.33
C LEU A 88 -0.35 5.36 15.29
N GLU A 89 -1.36 5.19 16.13
CA GLU A 89 -1.76 6.22 17.10
C GLU A 89 -0.73 6.37 18.22
N PRO A 90 -0.33 5.31 18.97
CA PRO A 90 0.59 5.48 20.09
C PRO A 90 2.02 5.80 19.67
N LEU A 91 2.55 5.16 18.63
CA LEU A 91 3.93 5.36 18.18
C LEU A 91 4.08 6.58 17.28
N GLY A 92 3.04 6.92 16.54
CA GLY A 92 3.09 7.95 15.50
C GLY A 92 3.54 7.43 14.14
N TYR A 93 3.36 8.28 13.12
CA TYR A 93 3.58 7.91 11.72
C TYR A 93 5.03 7.45 11.43
N LEU A 94 6.03 8.22 11.83
CA LEU A 94 7.43 7.95 11.49
C LEU A 94 7.93 6.59 12.02
N PRO A 95 7.87 6.29 13.32
CA PRO A 95 8.36 5.02 13.83
C PRO A 95 7.49 3.84 13.37
N ALA A 96 6.17 3.99 13.34
CA ALA A 96 5.28 2.92 12.87
C ALA A 96 5.57 2.55 11.40
N THR A 97 5.70 3.54 10.51
CA THR A 97 6.01 3.30 9.09
C THR A 97 7.43 2.74 8.90
N THR A 98 8.40 3.21 9.68
CA THR A 98 9.77 2.68 9.61
C THR A 98 9.81 1.20 10.00
N VAL A 99 9.13 0.81 11.08
CA VAL A 99 9.06 -0.59 11.53
C VAL A 99 8.35 -1.45 10.48
N LEU A 100 7.20 -0.99 9.97
CA LEU A 100 6.47 -1.69 8.91
C LEU A 100 7.38 -1.98 7.70
N LEU A 101 8.01 -0.93 7.15
CA LEU A 101 8.87 -1.06 5.99
C LEU A 101 10.10 -1.93 6.25
N LEU A 102 10.72 -1.80 7.43
CA LEU A 102 11.86 -2.61 7.82
C LEU A 102 11.50 -4.11 7.82
N VAL A 103 10.37 -4.45 8.44
CA VAL A 103 9.89 -5.85 8.50
C VAL A 103 9.57 -6.36 7.10
N GLN A 104 8.86 -5.58 6.29
CA GLN A 104 8.51 -5.97 4.92
C GLN A 104 9.76 -6.21 4.06
N LEU A 105 10.70 -5.28 4.05
CA LEU A 105 11.91 -5.39 3.25
C LEU A 105 12.84 -6.52 3.74
N ARG A 106 12.92 -6.75 5.05
CA ARG A 106 13.81 -7.75 5.62
C ARG A 106 13.28 -9.17 5.52
N TRP A 107 12.02 -9.40 5.89
CA TRP A 107 11.46 -10.75 6.01
C TRP A 107 10.59 -11.15 4.82
N VAL A 108 9.92 -10.22 4.16
CA VAL A 108 9.11 -10.54 2.98
C VAL A 108 9.99 -10.53 1.73
N GLU A 109 10.82 -9.50 1.53
CA GLU A 109 11.68 -9.37 0.35
C GLU A 109 13.08 -9.99 0.52
N ASN A 110 13.47 -10.42 1.72
CA ASN A 110 14.80 -10.98 2.03
C ASN A 110 15.98 -10.06 1.69
N ARG A 111 15.83 -8.76 1.84
CA ARG A 111 16.91 -7.80 1.64
C ARG A 111 17.91 -7.82 2.80
N SER A 112 19.12 -7.31 2.57
CA SER A 112 20.12 -7.12 3.64
C SER A 112 19.65 -6.11 4.68
N TRP A 113 20.05 -6.28 5.95
CA TRP A 113 19.69 -5.39 7.05
C TRP A 113 20.03 -3.92 6.78
N ARG A 114 21.22 -3.65 6.25
CA ARG A 114 21.66 -2.29 5.93
C ARG A 114 20.77 -1.63 4.87
N SER A 115 20.50 -2.33 3.78
CA SER A 115 19.62 -1.83 2.71
C SER A 115 18.20 -1.61 3.21
N SER A 116 17.65 -2.57 3.97
CA SER A 116 16.29 -2.46 4.52
C SER A 116 16.16 -1.28 5.47
N ALA A 117 17.13 -1.07 6.36
CA ALA A 117 17.12 0.03 7.32
C ALA A 117 17.18 1.39 6.62
N TRP A 118 18.13 1.60 5.70
CA TRP A 118 18.22 2.84 4.94
C TRP A 118 16.96 3.13 4.12
N THR A 119 16.47 2.14 3.39
CA THR A 119 15.26 2.31 2.57
C THR A 119 14.04 2.60 3.45
N ALA A 120 13.86 1.89 4.56
CA ALA A 120 12.74 2.10 5.46
C ALA A 120 12.73 3.52 6.06
N VAL A 121 13.87 3.97 6.59
CA VAL A 121 14.01 5.30 7.20
C VAL A 121 13.82 6.40 6.17
N LEU A 122 14.49 6.31 5.02
CA LEU A 122 14.38 7.32 3.96
C LEU A 122 12.95 7.40 3.43
N THR A 123 12.31 6.26 3.15
CA THR A 123 10.95 6.24 2.66
C THR A 123 9.96 6.81 3.68
N ALA A 124 10.08 6.44 4.95
CA ALA A 124 9.23 6.98 6.01
C ALA A 124 9.41 8.49 6.16
N LEU A 125 10.66 8.98 6.10
CA LEU A 125 10.97 10.41 6.22
C LEU A 125 10.45 11.21 5.01
N ILE A 126 10.70 10.73 3.79
CA ILE A 126 10.21 11.37 2.57
C ILE A 126 8.69 11.41 2.56
N SER A 127 8.03 10.29 2.88
CA SER A 127 6.56 10.24 2.98
C SER A 127 6.04 11.21 4.03
N PHE A 128 6.67 11.24 5.21
CA PHE A 128 6.27 12.16 6.27
C PHE A 128 6.37 13.62 5.83
N LEU A 129 7.48 14.01 5.20
CA LEU A 129 7.67 15.37 4.68
C LEU A 129 6.64 15.69 3.59
N LEU A 130 6.40 14.76 2.68
CA LEU A 130 5.43 14.92 1.62
C LEU A 130 4.02 15.15 2.19
N PHE A 131 3.56 14.29 3.10
CA PHE A 131 2.21 14.40 3.65
C PHE A 131 2.05 15.60 4.59
N ARG A 132 3.02 15.85 5.47
CA ARG A 132 2.92 16.91 6.45
C ARG A 132 3.19 18.29 5.87
N VAL A 133 4.25 18.44 5.06
CA VAL A 133 4.69 19.75 4.55
C VAL A 133 3.98 20.12 3.25
N LEU A 134 3.94 19.19 2.28
CA LEU A 134 3.39 19.49 0.96
C LEU A 134 1.86 19.39 0.95
N LEU A 135 1.31 18.30 1.49
CA LEU A 135 -0.13 18.07 1.49
C LEU A 135 -0.86 18.63 2.72
N LYS A 136 -0.13 19.08 3.75
CA LYS A 136 -0.69 19.61 5.01
C LYS A 136 -1.70 18.66 5.68
N VAL A 137 -1.50 17.35 5.54
CA VAL A 137 -2.33 16.33 6.17
C VAL A 137 -1.91 16.19 7.63
N PRO A 138 -2.83 16.27 8.60
CA PRO A 138 -2.51 16.04 10.00
C PRO A 138 -2.16 14.56 10.23
N LEU A 139 -0.87 14.28 10.37
CA LEU A 139 -0.38 12.93 10.68
C LEU A 139 -0.29 12.74 12.20
N PRO A 140 -0.60 11.53 12.73
CA PRO A 140 -0.47 11.25 14.15
C PRO A 140 0.97 11.41 14.61
N ALA A 141 1.18 12.31 15.58
CA ALA A 141 2.52 12.64 16.09
C ALA A 141 3.08 11.53 17.02
N GLY A 142 2.21 10.74 17.64
CA GLY A 142 2.58 9.68 18.57
C GLY A 142 3.45 10.16 19.72
N VAL A 143 4.49 9.38 20.05
CA VAL A 143 5.44 9.67 21.13
C VAL A 143 6.41 10.82 20.79
N LEU A 144 6.53 11.19 19.52
CA LEU A 144 7.42 12.27 19.12
C LEU A 144 6.81 13.64 19.51
N PRO A 145 7.54 14.47 20.28
CA PRO A 145 7.10 15.82 20.62
C PRO A 145 7.22 16.73 19.39
N LEU A 146 6.36 16.50 18.41
CA LEU A 146 6.29 17.37 17.26
C LEU A 146 5.47 18.61 17.64
N PRO A 147 5.92 19.83 17.31
CA PRO A 147 5.18 21.05 17.64
C PRO A 147 3.74 20.96 17.10
N ARG A 148 2.78 21.05 18.02
CA ARG A 148 1.34 21.13 17.75
C ARG A 148 1.03 22.55 17.24
N GLY A 149 1.36 22.81 16.02
CA GLY A 149 1.08 24.13 15.49
C GLY A 149 1.35 24.18 14.00
N TRP A 150 0.30 23.93 13.24
CA TRP A 150 -0.03 24.52 11.90
C TRP A 150 -1.40 24.01 11.49
#